data_5be35536661252a99c67bf145c286fba
#
_entry.id   5be35536661252a99c67bf145c286fba
#
_cell.length_a   1.000
_cell.length_b   1.000
_cell.length_c   1.000
_cell.angle_alpha   90.00
_cell.angle_beta   90.00
_cell.angle_gamma   90.00
#
_symmetry.space_group_name_H-M   'P 1'
#
loop_
_entity.id
_entity.type
_entity.pdbx_description
1 polymer ?
#
loop_
_entity_poly.entity_id
_entity_poly.type
_entity_poly.pdbx_seq_one_letter_code
_entity_poly.pdbx_strand_id
1 'polypeptide(L)'
;MGEAPRFKRCLVGGTFDRLHAGHRLLLAAAARAAEHIEVHITSDKMADQKSVNMQSFETRRDEVLNWADRHAPRRVSVHELADAHGPAPDHPEADCIVATLETKGECERINQKRVERGLDSLHIVEVDHLRDVDGTIISSTRIRNGLVDPDGHPWMAPAWVDAVLRMHPRAEPELKTPMGTLYEGPESSPDIAMLAALEELNTSEVILIAVGDVTVATMLAMDIVPDMAFVDGQTKRQALAEEDQVDLSPFSHLLHAENPAGVLTPSLRKAVEHAAALEDPVAVVVDGDCLLYTSPSPRDRSLS
;
A
#
# COMPACT_ATOMS: atom_id res chain seq x y z
N MET A 1 -2.33 34.03 -15.05
CA MET A 1 -3.52 34.30 -14.23
C MET A 1 -4.55 33.29 -14.68
N GLY A 2 -4.94 32.30 -13.84
CA GLY A 2 -5.99 31.33 -14.19
C GLY A 2 -7.35 32.04 -14.21
N GLU A 3 -8.27 31.56 -15.07
CA GLU A 3 -9.66 32.01 -15.06
C GLU A 3 -10.28 31.81 -13.67
N ALA A 4 -11.14 32.72 -13.24
CA ALA A 4 -11.89 32.58 -11.99
C ALA A 4 -12.79 31.31 -12.05
N PRO A 5 -12.98 30.62 -10.92
CA PRO A 5 -13.87 29.46 -10.87
C PRO A 5 -15.28 29.82 -11.38
N ARG A 6 -15.84 28.94 -12.21
CA ARG A 6 -17.16 29.15 -12.83
C ARG A 6 -18.33 28.84 -11.88
N PHE A 7 -18.08 27.94 -10.92
CA PHE A 7 -19.09 27.41 -10.00
C PHE A 7 -18.78 27.84 -8.56
N LYS A 8 -19.80 27.84 -7.71
CA LYS A 8 -19.64 28.17 -6.30
C LYS A 8 -19.22 26.94 -5.50
N ARG A 9 -19.86 25.79 -5.75
CA ARG A 9 -19.66 24.58 -4.95
C ARG A 9 -19.66 23.32 -5.79
N CYS A 10 -18.57 22.57 -5.71
CA CYS A 10 -18.37 21.32 -6.43
C CYS A 10 -18.38 20.13 -5.47
N LEU A 11 -19.14 19.09 -5.82
CA LEU A 11 -19.14 17.81 -5.13
C LEU A 11 -18.15 16.85 -5.76
N VAL A 12 -17.41 16.12 -4.94
CA VAL A 12 -16.50 15.04 -5.38
C VAL A 12 -16.73 13.83 -4.49
N GLY A 13 -17.23 12.75 -5.04
CA GLY A 13 -17.46 11.49 -4.31
C GLY A 13 -16.44 10.42 -4.66
N GLY A 14 -16.00 9.63 -3.69
CA GLY A 14 -15.09 8.52 -3.95
C GLY A 14 -14.61 7.79 -2.70
N THR A 15 -13.83 6.74 -2.91
CA THR A 15 -13.21 6.01 -1.80
C THR A 15 -11.94 6.70 -1.32
N PHE A 16 -11.17 7.28 -2.21
CA PHE A 16 -9.89 7.97 -1.96
C PHE A 16 -8.83 7.12 -1.26
N ASP A 17 -8.94 5.80 -1.38
CA ASP A 17 -7.95 4.88 -0.82
C ASP A 17 -6.61 5.01 -1.54
N ARG A 18 -5.51 5.08 -0.76
CA ARG A 18 -4.17 5.27 -1.33
C ARG A 18 -4.15 6.49 -2.26
N LEU A 19 -4.32 7.69 -1.75
CA LEU A 19 -4.49 8.93 -2.53
C LEU A 19 -3.48 9.04 -3.68
N HIS A 20 -3.90 8.65 -4.87
CA HIS A 20 -3.04 8.53 -6.05
C HIS A 20 -3.28 9.63 -7.08
N ALA A 21 -2.46 9.67 -8.11
CA ALA A 21 -2.50 10.69 -9.16
C ALA A 21 -3.88 10.86 -9.81
N GLY A 22 -4.65 9.77 -10.01
CA GLY A 22 -6.03 9.82 -10.49
C GLY A 22 -6.97 10.57 -9.53
N HIS A 23 -6.89 10.31 -8.24
CA HIS A 23 -7.66 11.05 -7.22
C HIS A 23 -7.26 12.53 -7.18
N ARG A 24 -5.94 12.81 -7.22
CA ARG A 24 -5.44 14.20 -7.26
C ARG A 24 -5.90 14.95 -8.50
N LEU A 25 -6.06 14.27 -9.64
CA LEU A 25 -6.61 14.87 -10.87
C LEU A 25 -8.08 15.27 -10.70
N LEU A 26 -8.91 14.42 -10.06
CA LEU A 26 -10.31 14.75 -9.73
C LEU A 26 -10.39 15.98 -8.82
N LEU A 27 -9.62 15.98 -7.73
CA LEU A 27 -9.57 17.10 -6.79
C LEU A 27 -9.09 18.40 -7.46
N ALA A 28 -8.08 18.32 -8.32
CA ALA A 28 -7.58 19.46 -9.06
C ALA A 28 -8.61 19.98 -10.09
N ALA A 29 -9.40 19.11 -10.71
CA ALA A 29 -10.48 19.50 -11.62
C ALA A 29 -11.58 20.26 -10.84
N ALA A 30 -11.99 19.75 -9.68
CA ALA A 30 -12.92 20.44 -8.80
C ALA A 30 -12.40 21.82 -8.36
N ALA A 31 -11.11 21.91 -7.99
CA ALA A 31 -10.46 23.15 -7.55
C ALA A 31 -10.37 24.20 -8.67
N ARG A 32 -10.29 23.79 -9.93
CA ARG A 32 -10.38 24.70 -11.06
C ARG A 32 -11.81 25.13 -11.37
N ALA A 33 -12.78 24.23 -11.14
CA ALA A 33 -14.17 24.48 -11.51
C ALA A 33 -14.92 25.36 -10.53
N ALA A 34 -14.72 25.21 -9.20
CA ALA A 34 -15.54 25.82 -8.17
C ALA A 34 -14.74 26.54 -7.08
N GLU A 35 -15.37 27.50 -6.41
CA GLU A 35 -14.80 28.25 -5.28
C GLU A 35 -14.67 27.36 -4.03
N HIS A 36 -15.64 26.49 -3.78
CA HIS A 36 -15.68 25.53 -2.69
C HIS A 36 -15.81 24.11 -3.20
N ILE A 37 -15.16 23.17 -2.51
CA ILE A 37 -15.15 21.75 -2.85
C ILE A 37 -15.59 20.95 -1.64
N GLU A 38 -16.61 20.11 -1.82
CA GLU A 38 -17.02 19.13 -0.82
C GLU A 38 -16.62 17.74 -1.29
N VAL A 39 -15.68 17.13 -0.55
CA VAL A 39 -15.22 15.78 -0.84
C VAL A 39 -15.96 14.81 0.08
N HIS A 40 -16.69 13.88 -0.54
CA HIS A 40 -17.43 12.85 0.16
C HIS A 40 -16.71 11.51 0.03
N ILE A 41 -16.12 11.06 1.13
CA ILE A 41 -15.32 9.83 1.21
C ILE A 41 -16.19 8.71 1.74
N THR A 42 -16.24 7.55 1.06
CA THR A 42 -17.01 6.39 1.54
C THR A 42 -16.62 6.02 2.97
N SER A 43 -17.60 5.69 3.81
CA SER A 43 -17.38 5.16 5.15
C SER A 43 -16.57 3.85 5.12
N ASP A 44 -15.95 3.49 6.23
CA ASP A 44 -15.20 2.22 6.32
C ASP A 44 -16.11 1.02 6.02
N LYS A 45 -17.33 1.03 6.55
CA LYS A 45 -18.33 -0.01 6.24
C LYS A 45 -18.63 -0.18 4.75
N MET A 46 -18.62 0.93 3.98
CA MET A 46 -18.81 0.86 2.52
C MET A 46 -17.52 0.44 1.81
N ALA A 47 -16.38 0.82 2.36
CA ALA A 47 -15.06 0.52 1.79
C ALA A 47 -14.70 -0.96 1.98
N ASP A 48 -14.92 -1.54 3.16
CA ASP A 48 -14.64 -2.95 3.49
C ASP A 48 -15.37 -3.95 2.59
N GLN A 49 -16.53 -3.56 2.05
CA GLN A 49 -17.23 -4.36 1.03
C GLN A 49 -16.45 -4.49 -0.29
N LYS A 50 -15.43 -3.66 -0.50
CA LYS A 50 -14.63 -3.63 -1.75
C LYS A 50 -13.29 -4.32 -1.63
N SER A 51 -12.65 -4.29 -0.46
CA SER A 51 -11.33 -4.90 -0.23
C SER A 51 -10.96 -4.94 1.25
N VAL A 52 -10.29 -6.00 1.68
CA VAL A 52 -9.86 -6.24 3.07
C VAL A 52 -8.74 -5.28 3.53
N ASN A 53 -7.95 -4.70 2.61
CA ASN A 53 -6.78 -3.87 2.93
C ASN A 53 -7.00 -2.39 2.59
N MET A 54 -8.16 -1.84 2.92
CA MET A 54 -8.46 -0.42 2.73
C MET A 54 -7.90 0.42 3.88
N GLN A 55 -7.42 1.62 3.56
CA GLN A 55 -7.07 2.60 4.60
C GLN A 55 -8.33 3.03 5.37
N SER A 56 -8.18 3.33 6.67
CA SER A 56 -9.28 3.87 7.48
C SER A 56 -9.80 5.20 6.92
N PHE A 57 -11.06 5.53 7.24
CA PHE A 57 -11.65 6.81 6.83
C PHE A 57 -10.77 8.00 7.27
N GLU A 58 -10.26 7.96 8.50
CA GLU A 58 -9.39 9.03 9.04
C GLU A 58 -8.14 9.20 8.19
N THR A 59 -7.46 8.11 7.84
CA THR A 59 -6.26 8.16 6.99
C THR A 59 -6.58 8.76 5.62
N ARG A 60 -7.65 8.30 4.97
CA ARG A 60 -8.07 8.79 3.66
C ARG A 60 -8.48 10.26 3.69
N ARG A 61 -9.19 10.68 4.75
CA ARG A 61 -9.55 12.08 5.00
C ARG A 61 -8.31 12.95 5.16
N ASP A 62 -7.35 12.52 5.98
CA ASP A 62 -6.16 13.30 6.27
C ASP A 62 -5.26 13.44 5.03
N GLU A 63 -5.16 12.41 4.19
CA GLU A 63 -4.47 12.52 2.90
C GLU A 63 -5.13 13.55 1.96
N VAL A 64 -6.47 13.58 1.89
CA VAL A 64 -7.21 14.58 1.10
C VAL A 64 -7.01 15.99 1.67
N LEU A 65 -7.08 16.17 2.99
CA LEU A 65 -6.85 17.47 3.64
C LEU A 65 -5.41 17.95 3.45
N ASN A 66 -4.42 17.07 3.55
CA ASN A 66 -3.01 17.39 3.29
C ASN A 66 -2.77 17.82 1.83
N TRP A 67 -3.51 17.23 0.89
CA TRP A 67 -3.49 17.71 -0.50
C TRP A 67 -4.14 19.08 -0.61
N ALA A 68 -5.29 19.27 0.04
CA ALA A 68 -6.08 20.50 -0.01
C ALA A 68 -5.29 21.71 0.53
N ASP A 69 -4.60 21.54 1.64
CA ASP A 69 -3.80 22.61 2.26
C ASP A 69 -2.73 23.17 1.31
N ARG A 70 -2.17 22.31 0.46
CA ARG A 70 -1.14 22.68 -0.51
C ARG A 70 -1.69 23.25 -1.82
N HIS A 71 -2.88 22.80 -2.28
CA HIS A 71 -3.37 23.08 -3.63
C HIS A 71 -4.64 23.93 -3.68
N ALA A 72 -5.46 23.89 -2.63
CA ALA A 72 -6.73 24.61 -2.53
C ALA A 72 -7.02 25.04 -1.07
N PRO A 73 -6.11 25.80 -0.44
CA PRO A 73 -6.20 26.11 0.99
C PRO A 73 -7.53 26.77 1.34
N ARG A 74 -8.17 26.30 2.43
CA ARG A 74 -9.47 26.77 2.95
C ARG A 74 -10.67 26.62 2.01
N ARG A 75 -10.53 25.88 0.92
CA ARG A 75 -11.59 25.70 -0.08
C ARG A 75 -12.19 24.29 -0.07
N VAL A 76 -11.62 23.36 0.70
CA VAL A 76 -12.03 21.96 0.73
C VAL A 76 -12.59 21.61 2.10
N SER A 77 -13.77 21.00 2.12
CA SER A 77 -14.32 20.28 3.27
C SER A 77 -14.44 18.80 2.95
N VAL A 78 -14.25 17.95 3.95
CA VAL A 78 -14.32 16.50 3.80
C VAL A 78 -15.44 15.95 4.67
N HIS A 79 -16.28 15.10 4.10
CA HIS A 79 -17.44 14.51 4.72
C HIS A 79 -17.46 13.00 4.51
N GLU A 80 -18.03 12.27 5.46
CA GLU A 80 -18.25 10.84 5.32
C GLU A 80 -19.45 10.55 4.41
N LEU A 81 -19.31 9.59 3.52
CA LEU A 81 -20.33 9.12 2.60
C LEU A 81 -20.90 7.78 3.13
N ALA A 82 -22.12 7.80 3.61
CA ALA A 82 -22.79 6.64 4.18
C ALA A 82 -23.54 5.78 3.16
N ASP A 83 -23.84 6.34 1.97
CA ASP A 83 -24.54 5.67 0.88
C ASP A 83 -24.02 6.11 -0.50
N ALA A 84 -24.47 5.45 -1.56
CA ALA A 84 -23.95 5.64 -2.92
C ALA A 84 -24.18 7.04 -3.50
N HIS A 85 -25.17 7.78 -3.03
CA HIS A 85 -25.55 9.10 -3.56
C HIS A 85 -25.15 10.25 -2.64
N GLY A 86 -25.03 9.97 -1.34
CA GLY A 86 -24.78 10.99 -0.32
C GLY A 86 -25.76 12.17 -0.39
N PRO A 87 -25.31 13.37 -0.08
CA PRO A 87 -26.17 14.56 -0.09
C PRO A 87 -26.47 15.10 -1.49
N ALA A 88 -25.80 14.62 -2.54
CA ALA A 88 -25.86 15.22 -3.88
C ALA A 88 -27.29 15.39 -4.46
N PRO A 89 -28.26 14.46 -4.26
CA PRO A 89 -29.63 14.62 -4.74
C PRO A 89 -30.40 15.74 -4.06
N ASP A 90 -30.03 16.13 -2.83
CA ASP A 90 -30.77 17.10 -2.01
C ASP A 90 -29.97 18.36 -1.70
N HIS A 91 -28.70 18.43 -2.14
CA HIS A 91 -27.81 19.54 -1.80
C HIS A 91 -28.24 20.86 -2.45
N PRO A 92 -28.73 21.87 -1.69
CA PRO A 92 -29.33 23.07 -2.28
C PRO A 92 -28.29 24.02 -2.90
N GLU A 93 -27.06 24.01 -2.39
CA GLU A 93 -26.02 24.98 -2.80
C GLU A 93 -25.02 24.42 -3.81
N ALA A 94 -25.04 23.10 -4.07
CA ALA A 94 -24.13 22.51 -5.06
C ALA A 94 -24.60 22.85 -6.46
N ASP A 95 -23.67 23.23 -7.32
CA ASP A 95 -23.90 23.59 -8.71
C ASP A 95 -23.04 22.80 -9.71
N CYS A 96 -22.04 22.07 -9.24
CA CYS A 96 -21.34 21.11 -10.09
C CYS A 96 -20.89 19.85 -9.32
N ILE A 97 -20.57 18.79 -10.07
CA ILE A 97 -20.07 17.51 -9.57
C ILE A 97 -18.97 16.99 -10.53
N VAL A 98 -17.88 16.45 -9.96
CA VAL A 98 -16.84 15.81 -10.77
C VAL A 98 -17.16 14.34 -10.99
N ALA A 99 -17.01 13.89 -12.23
CA ALA A 99 -17.23 12.49 -12.62
C ALA A 99 -16.10 11.98 -13.53
N THR A 100 -15.81 10.70 -13.41
CA THR A 100 -15.10 9.95 -14.45
C THR A 100 -16.10 9.31 -15.40
N LEU A 101 -15.62 8.74 -16.52
CA LEU A 101 -16.46 8.00 -17.45
C LEU A 101 -17.29 6.90 -16.74
N GLU A 102 -16.71 6.23 -15.73
CA GLU A 102 -17.38 5.16 -14.96
C GLU A 102 -18.49 5.70 -14.06
N THR A 103 -18.32 6.90 -13.48
CA THR A 103 -19.25 7.47 -12.51
C THR A 103 -20.24 8.47 -13.13
N LYS A 104 -20.06 8.83 -14.41
CA LYS A 104 -20.93 9.77 -15.12
C LYS A 104 -22.40 9.36 -15.10
N GLY A 105 -22.70 8.09 -15.38
CA GLY A 105 -24.07 7.57 -15.35
C GLY A 105 -24.74 7.69 -13.97
N GLU A 106 -23.95 7.64 -12.89
CA GLU A 106 -24.48 7.88 -11.55
C GLU A 106 -24.77 9.36 -11.32
N CYS A 107 -23.92 10.26 -11.79
CA CYS A 107 -24.18 11.70 -11.73
C CYS A 107 -25.43 12.11 -12.53
N GLU A 108 -25.69 11.45 -13.66
CA GLU A 108 -26.93 11.64 -14.42
C GLU A 108 -28.15 11.18 -13.64
N ARG A 109 -28.09 10.05 -12.92
CA ARG A 109 -29.18 9.59 -12.01
C ARG A 109 -29.40 10.56 -10.85
N ILE A 110 -28.34 11.11 -10.28
CA ILE A 110 -28.41 12.16 -9.26
C ILE A 110 -29.17 13.38 -9.84
N ASN A 111 -28.84 13.84 -11.04
CA ASN A 111 -29.50 14.96 -11.68
C ASN A 111 -30.99 14.70 -11.93
N GLN A 112 -31.38 13.48 -12.33
CA GLN A 112 -32.80 13.11 -12.45
C GLN A 112 -33.53 13.29 -11.12
N LYS A 113 -32.96 12.77 -10.02
CA LYS A 113 -33.55 12.92 -8.66
C LYS A 113 -33.63 14.37 -8.22
N ARG A 114 -32.64 15.21 -8.56
CA ARG A 114 -32.65 16.64 -8.24
C ARG A 114 -33.81 17.35 -8.94
N VAL A 115 -34.00 17.10 -10.23
CA VAL A 115 -35.11 17.68 -11.01
C VAL A 115 -36.47 17.26 -10.44
N GLU A 116 -36.64 15.98 -10.06
CA GLU A 116 -37.86 15.48 -9.40
C GLU A 116 -38.14 16.19 -8.06
N ARG A 117 -37.10 16.70 -7.39
CA ARG A 117 -37.17 17.43 -6.12
C ARG A 117 -37.22 18.97 -6.31
N GLY A 118 -37.28 19.44 -7.54
CA GLY A 118 -37.34 20.87 -7.85
C GLY A 118 -36.00 21.61 -7.71
N LEU A 119 -34.87 20.90 -7.73
CA LEU A 119 -33.53 21.45 -7.72
C LEU A 119 -32.94 21.49 -9.12
N ASP A 120 -32.05 22.44 -9.36
CA ASP A 120 -31.30 22.51 -10.62
C ASP A 120 -30.34 21.32 -10.76
N SER A 121 -30.14 20.86 -11.99
CA SER A 121 -29.14 19.84 -12.30
C SER A 121 -27.73 20.36 -12.05
N LEU A 122 -26.87 19.51 -11.45
CA LEU A 122 -25.46 19.79 -11.30
C LEU A 122 -24.76 19.76 -12.67
N HIS A 123 -23.87 20.70 -12.91
CA HIS A 123 -22.97 20.61 -14.05
C HIS A 123 -21.96 19.46 -13.81
N ILE A 124 -21.87 18.52 -14.74
CA ILE A 124 -20.93 17.40 -14.64
C ILE A 124 -19.59 17.83 -15.24
N VAL A 125 -18.58 17.90 -14.37
CA VAL A 125 -17.18 18.13 -14.78
C VAL A 125 -16.54 16.77 -15.05
N GLU A 126 -16.39 16.43 -16.32
CA GLU A 126 -15.84 15.15 -16.74
C GLU A 126 -14.30 15.16 -16.65
N VAL A 127 -13.74 14.09 -16.11
CA VAL A 127 -12.30 13.89 -15.98
C VAL A 127 -11.95 12.50 -16.50
N ASP A 128 -11.00 12.44 -17.42
CA ASP A 128 -10.49 11.18 -17.93
C ASP A 128 -9.66 10.45 -16.89
N HIS A 129 -9.64 9.10 -16.97
CA HIS A 129 -8.77 8.29 -16.14
C HIS A 129 -7.29 8.56 -16.46
N LEU A 130 -6.52 8.80 -15.42
CA LEU A 130 -5.08 8.89 -15.58
C LEU A 130 -4.49 7.48 -15.77
N ARG A 131 -3.61 7.38 -16.75
CA ARG A 131 -2.95 6.12 -17.12
C ARG A 131 -1.46 6.21 -16.85
N ASP A 132 -0.87 5.09 -16.53
CA ASP A 132 0.57 4.92 -16.39
C ASP A 132 1.27 4.86 -17.76
N VAL A 133 2.59 4.62 -17.74
CA VAL A 133 3.42 4.53 -18.95
C VAL A 133 3.02 3.39 -19.89
N ASP A 134 2.37 2.36 -19.38
CA ASP A 134 1.89 1.19 -20.15
C ASP A 134 0.45 1.39 -20.64
N GLY A 135 -0.16 2.56 -20.41
CA GLY A 135 -1.53 2.88 -20.80
C GLY A 135 -2.61 2.28 -19.87
N THR A 136 -2.21 1.69 -18.74
CA THR A 136 -3.13 1.10 -17.78
C THR A 136 -3.59 2.13 -16.75
N ILE A 137 -4.87 2.09 -16.35
CA ILE A 137 -5.44 3.03 -15.39
C ILE A 137 -4.71 2.91 -14.04
N ILE A 138 -4.30 4.05 -13.47
CA ILE A 138 -3.76 4.13 -12.10
C ILE A 138 -4.92 3.98 -11.13
N SER A 139 -4.88 2.95 -10.28
CA SER A 139 -5.97 2.65 -9.35
C SER A 139 -5.45 2.21 -7.98
N SER A 140 -6.25 2.43 -6.94
CA SER A 140 -5.94 1.99 -5.58
C SER A 140 -5.67 0.48 -5.50
N THR A 141 -6.37 -0.34 -6.27
CA THR A 141 -6.14 -1.80 -6.33
C THR A 141 -4.73 -2.13 -6.82
N ARG A 142 -4.26 -1.48 -7.88
CA ARG A 142 -2.90 -1.72 -8.38
C ARG A 142 -1.83 -1.28 -7.40
N ILE A 143 -2.09 -0.20 -6.65
CA ILE A 143 -1.17 0.30 -5.63
C ILE A 143 -1.13 -0.65 -4.43
N ARG A 144 -2.29 -1.13 -3.95
CA ARG A 144 -2.35 -2.14 -2.89
C ARG A 144 -1.63 -3.43 -3.25
N ASN A 145 -1.73 -3.84 -4.50
CA ASN A 145 -1.05 -5.02 -5.02
C ASN A 145 0.45 -4.79 -5.32
N GLY A 146 0.99 -3.62 -4.98
CA GLY A 146 2.42 -3.33 -5.18
C GLY A 146 2.85 -3.27 -6.65
N LEU A 147 1.94 -3.03 -7.60
CA LEU A 147 2.26 -2.98 -9.03
C LEU A 147 2.80 -1.61 -9.45
N VAL A 148 2.26 -0.55 -8.86
CA VAL A 148 2.66 0.84 -9.14
C VAL A 148 2.66 1.66 -7.85
N ASP A 149 3.43 2.75 -7.83
CA ASP A 149 3.37 3.77 -6.79
C ASP A 149 2.12 4.68 -6.95
N PRO A 150 1.82 5.60 -6.01
CA PRO A 150 0.69 6.53 -6.13
C PRO A 150 0.78 7.49 -7.31
N ASP A 151 1.93 7.66 -7.95
CA ASP A 151 2.13 8.47 -9.15
C ASP A 151 1.96 7.65 -10.45
N GLY A 152 1.80 6.33 -10.32
CA GLY A 152 1.62 5.40 -11.43
C GLY A 152 2.92 4.86 -12.00
N HIS A 153 4.05 5.08 -11.31
CA HIS A 153 5.29 4.46 -11.74
C HIS A 153 5.34 3.01 -11.26
N PRO A 154 5.70 2.05 -12.12
CA PRO A 154 5.86 0.68 -11.69
C PRO A 154 7.02 0.57 -10.71
N TRP A 155 6.82 -0.14 -9.59
CA TRP A 155 7.88 -0.43 -8.63
C TRP A 155 9.05 -1.20 -9.26
N MET A 156 8.73 -2.04 -10.24
CA MET A 156 9.69 -2.76 -11.04
C MET A 156 9.56 -2.33 -12.49
N ALA A 157 10.59 -1.70 -13.03
CA ALA A 157 10.63 -1.37 -14.45
C ALA A 157 10.50 -2.65 -15.29
N PRO A 158 9.73 -2.68 -16.39
CA PRO A 158 9.56 -3.86 -17.23
C PRO A 158 10.88 -4.51 -17.65
N ALA A 159 11.90 -3.69 -17.94
CA ALA A 159 13.26 -4.16 -18.29
C ALA A 159 13.97 -4.90 -17.14
N TRP A 160 13.48 -4.80 -15.90
CA TRP A 160 14.09 -5.43 -14.73
C TRP A 160 13.41 -6.72 -14.31
N VAL A 161 12.23 -7.02 -14.85
CA VAL A 161 11.41 -8.19 -14.43
C VAL A 161 12.21 -9.49 -14.53
N ASP A 162 12.97 -9.69 -15.62
CA ASP A 162 13.81 -10.87 -15.83
C ASP A 162 15.31 -10.59 -15.66
N ALA A 163 15.68 -9.41 -15.18
CA ALA A 163 17.08 -9.05 -14.95
C ALA A 163 17.56 -9.43 -13.55
N VAL A 164 18.81 -9.80 -13.41
CA VAL A 164 19.48 -9.88 -12.11
C VAL A 164 19.86 -8.47 -11.68
N LEU A 165 19.24 -7.97 -10.62
CA LEU A 165 19.53 -6.65 -10.08
C LEU A 165 20.70 -6.75 -9.11
N ARG A 166 21.65 -5.82 -9.23
CA ARG A 166 22.81 -5.72 -8.33
C ARG A 166 22.64 -4.51 -7.43
N MET A 167 22.95 -4.70 -6.15
CA MET A 167 22.96 -3.59 -5.20
C MET A 167 23.95 -2.52 -5.64
N HIS A 168 23.46 -1.29 -5.75
CA HIS A 168 24.34 -0.16 -6.07
C HIS A 168 25.14 0.23 -4.82
N PRO A 169 26.47 0.46 -4.90
CA PRO A 169 27.29 0.78 -3.72
C PRO A 169 26.79 1.98 -2.89
N ARG A 170 26.09 2.94 -3.51
CA ARG A 170 25.51 4.08 -2.79
C ARG A 170 24.28 3.72 -1.98
N ALA A 171 23.57 2.64 -2.29
CA ALA A 171 22.40 2.18 -1.53
C ALA A 171 22.81 1.35 -0.30
N GLU A 172 24.02 0.79 -0.29
CA GLU A 172 24.49 -0.08 0.78
C GLU A 172 24.42 0.56 2.19
N PRO A 173 24.85 1.82 2.42
CA PRO A 173 24.74 2.44 3.73
C PRO A 173 23.30 2.64 4.19
N GLU A 174 22.38 2.97 3.28
CA GLU A 174 20.97 3.17 3.59
C GLU A 174 20.29 1.84 3.93
N LEU A 175 20.60 0.77 3.19
CA LEU A 175 20.09 -0.57 3.46
C LEU A 175 20.60 -1.18 4.78
N LYS A 176 21.70 -0.67 5.29
CA LYS A 176 22.24 -1.04 6.63
C LYS A 176 21.57 -0.27 7.78
N THR A 177 20.78 0.72 7.48
CA THR A 177 20.01 1.48 8.49
C THR A 177 18.64 0.79 8.69
N PRO A 178 18.25 0.46 9.92
CA PRO A 178 16.93 -0.12 10.18
C PRO A 178 15.82 0.79 9.64
N MET A 179 14.91 0.22 8.83
CA MET A 179 13.77 0.95 8.27
C MET A 179 12.51 0.86 9.15
N GLY A 180 12.55 0.05 10.22
CA GLY A 180 11.46 -0.14 11.17
C GLY A 180 11.94 -0.03 12.62
N THR A 181 11.06 -0.36 13.54
CA THR A 181 11.39 -0.42 14.96
C THR A 181 12.44 -1.52 15.22
N LEU A 182 13.52 -1.17 15.94
CA LEU A 182 14.55 -2.12 16.33
C LEU A 182 14.26 -2.64 17.74
N TYR A 183 14.08 -3.95 17.85
CA TYR A 183 13.94 -4.64 19.13
C TYR A 183 15.26 -5.33 19.48
N GLU A 184 15.83 -5.01 20.64
CA GLU A 184 17.12 -5.52 21.07
C GLU A 184 16.93 -6.58 22.17
N GLY A 185 17.72 -7.65 22.11
CA GLY A 185 17.75 -8.71 23.11
C GLY A 185 19.08 -9.45 23.12
N PRO A 186 19.33 -10.31 24.14
CA PRO A 186 20.54 -11.14 24.20
C PRO A 186 20.56 -12.13 23.02
N GLU A 187 21.73 -12.34 22.40
CA GLU A 187 21.88 -13.34 21.33
C GLU A 187 21.49 -14.77 21.80
N SER A 188 21.68 -15.05 23.08
CA SER A 188 21.33 -16.36 23.69
C SER A 188 19.83 -16.53 23.93
N SER A 189 19.03 -15.49 23.79
CA SER A 189 17.59 -15.47 24.07
C SER A 189 16.89 -14.54 23.08
N PRO A 190 16.80 -14.93 21.79
CA PRO A 190 16.16 -14.12 20.74
C PRO A 190 14.65 -13.95 20.96
N ASP A 191 14.04 -14.82 21.75
CA ASP A 191 12.64 -14.78 22.19
C ASP A 191 12.30 -13.48 22.93
N ILE A 192 13.23 -12.87 23.65
CA ILE A 192 13.00 -11.61 24.39
C ILE A 192 12.69 -10.47 23.41
N ALA A 193 13.51 -10.29 22.37
CA ALA A 193 13.27 -9.27 21.36
C ALA A 193 12.02 -9.59 20.52
N MET A 194 11.77 -10.88 20.26
CA MET A 194 10.60 -11.33 19.53
C MET A 194 9.30 -11.04 20.28
N LEU A 195 9.24 -11.33 21.59
CA LEU A 195 8.08 -11.00 22.41
C LEU A 195 7.77 -9.51 22.40
N ALA A 196 8.78 -8.65 22.56
CA ALA A 196 8.59 -7.21 22.52
C ALA A 196 8.04 -6.73 21.16
N ALA A 197 8.51 -7.33 20.05
CA ALA A 197 7.99 -7.03 18.72
C ALA A 197 6.53 -7.49 18.55
N LEU A 198 6.20 -8.69 19.01
CA LEU A 198 4.86 -9.26 18.89
C LEU A 198 3.82 -8.56 19.76
N GLU A 199 4.21 -8.02 20.93
CA GLU A 199 3.33 -7.21 21.79
C GLU A 199 2.88 -5.92 21.11
N GLU A 200 3.72 -5.31 20.26
CA GLU A 200 3.38 -4.09 19.53
C GLU A 200 2.56 -4.39 18.25
N LEU A 201 2.69 -5.59 17.69
CA LEU A 201 1.99 -6.01 16.50
C LEU A 201 0.58 -6.51 16.85
N ASN A 202 -0.44 -5.90 16.24
CA ASN A 202 -1.79 -6.50 16.21
C ASN A 202 -1.81 -7.63 15.17
N THR A 203 -1.40 -8.82 15.58
CA THR A 203 -1.18 -9.99 14.71
C THR A 203 -2.44 -10.52 14.02
N SER A 204 -3.62 -10.06 14.43
CA SER A 204 -4.90 -10.52 13.84
C SER A 204 -5.26 -9.82 12.52
N GLU A 205 -4.57 -8.76 12.14
CA GLU A 205 -4.92 -7.93 10.96
C GLU A 205 -3.75 -7.70 9.99
N VAL A 206 -2.60 -8.36 10.22
CA VAL A 206 -1.38 -8.14 9.41
C VAL A 206 -0.86 -9.45 8.86
N ILE A 207 -0.23 -9.40 7.69
CA ILE A 207 0.56 -10.52 7.15
C ILE A 207 1.90 -10.53 7.88
N LEU A 208 2.21 -11.64 8.53
CA LEU A 208 3.43 -11.83 9.31
C LEU A 208 4.50 -12.46 8.43
N ILE A 209 5.55 -11.70 8.13
CA ILE A 209 6.66 -12.15 7.31
C ILE A 209 7.91 -12.29 8.18
N ALA A 210 8.42 -13.50 8.31
CA ALA A 210 9.64 -13.80 9.04
C ALA A 210 10.82 -14.03 8.08
N VAL A 211 11.94 -13.39 8.36
CA VAL A 211 13.13 -13.49 7.50
C VAL A 211 14.37 -13.86 8.32
N GLY A 212 15.09 -14.86 7.85
CA GLY A 212 16.28 -15.42 8.48
C GLY A 212 15.97 -16.57 9.44
N ASP A 213 16.87 -17.54 9.44
CA ASP A 213 16.71 -18.82 10.16
C ASP A 213 16.43 -18.63 11.66
N VAL A 214 17.18 -17.72 12.31
CA VAL A 214 16.98 -17.44 13.75
C VAL A 214 15.59 -16.87 14.03
N THR A 215 15.12 -15.94 13.21
CA THR A 215 13.79 -15.32 13.35
C THR A 215 12.69 -16.37 13.21
N VAL A 216 12.76 -17.18 12.16
CA VAL A 216 11.78 -18.22 11.87
C VAL A 216 11.80 -19.30 12.96
N ALA A 217 12.99 -19.80 13.34
CA ALA A 217 13.11 -20.79 14.41
C ALA A 217 12.56 -20.27 15.76
N THR A 218 12.82 -19.01 16.09
CA THR A 218 12.31 -18.40 17.32
C THR A 218 10.79 -18.33 17.33
N MET A 219 10.16 -17.91 16.21
CA MET A 219 8.71 -17.87 16.11
C MET A 219 8.07 -19.25 16.22
N LEU A 220 8.64 -20.24 15.51
CA LEU A 220 8.15 -21.63 15.60
C LEU A 220 8.30 -22.22 17.00
N ALA A 221 9.40 -21.90 17.71
CA ALA A 221 9.58 -22.31 19.12
C ALA A 221 8.57 -21.68 20.08
N MET A 222 7.91 -20.59 19.65
CA MET A 222 6.82 -19.91 20.38
C MET A 222 5.43 -20.34 19.91
N ASP A 223 5.33 -21.41 19.11
CA ASP A 223 4.09 -21.89 18.48
C ASP A 223 3.44 -20.85 17.53
N ILE A 224 4.24 -19.96 16.94
CA ILE A 224 3.80 -18.96 15.97
C ILE A 224 4.32 -19.34 14.60
N VAL A 225 3.41 -19.68 13.68
CA VAL A 225 3.74 -19.92 12.27
C VAL A 225 3.49 -18.63 11.51
N PRO A 226 4.53 -17.98 10.94
CA PRO A 226 4.32 -16.79 10.11
C PRO A 226 3.63 -17.14 8.78
N ASP A 227 2.90 -16.18 8.21
CA ASP A 227 2.26 -16.36 6.90
C ASP A 227 3.30 -16.61 5.79
N MET A 228 4.45 -15.92 5.87
CA MET A 228 5.57 -16.17 4.98
C MET A 228 6.89 -16.25 5.78
N ALA A 229 7.70 -17.26 5.49
CA ALA A 229 9.05 -17.41 6.04
C ALA A 229 10.08 -17.43 4.92
N PHE A 230 11.23 -16.80 5.16
CA PHE A 230 12.39 -16.85 4.26
C PHE A 230 13.59 -17.36 5.04
N VAL A 231 14.17 -18.48 4.59
CA VAL A 231 15.32 -19.14 5.21
C VAL A 231 16.39 -19.43 4.17
N ASP A 232 17.67 -19.35 4.53
CA ASP A 232 18.81 -19.63 3.64
C ASP A 232 19.78 -20.68 4.21
N GLY A 233 19.42 -21.32 5.33
CA GLY A 233 20.26 -22.30 5.99
C GLY A 233 21.56 -21.70 6.52
N GLN A 234 21.61 -20.39 6.77
CA GLN A 234 22.79 -19.68 7.21
C GLN A 234 22.53 -18.88 8.49
N THR A 235 23.51 -18.87 9.36
CA THR A 235 23.53 -17.95 10.50
C THR A 235 24.88 -17.22 10.51
N LYS A 236 24.87 -15.89 10.62
CA LYS A 236 26.08 -15.04 10.58
C LYS A 236 26.99 -15.34 9.38
N ARG A 237 26.40 -15.64 8.21
CA ARG A 237 27.09 -16.00 6.94
C ARG A 237 27.86 -17.32 7.00
N GLN A 238 27.49 -18.21 7.90
CA GLN A 238 28.02 -19.57 7.98
C GLN A 238 26.87 -20.55 7.82
N ALA A 239 27.08 -21.62 7.04
CA ALA A 239 26.10 -22.68 6.91
C ALA A 239 25.77 -23.29 8.27
N LEU A 240 24.50 -23.48 8.55
CA LEU A 240 24.03 -24.22 9.72
C LEU A 240 24.33 -25.70 9.56
N ALA A 241 24.67 -26.38 10.67
CA ALA A 241 24.68 -27.83 10.70
C ALA A 241 23.28 -28.39 10.42
N GLU A 242 23.17 -29.62 9.88
CA GLU A 242 21.87 -30.20 9.58
C GLU A 242 20.94 -30.25 10.80
N GLU A 243 21.50 -30.44 11.99
CA GLU A 243 20.77 -30.48 13.27
C GLU A 243 20.26 -29.12 13.76
N ASP A 244 20.82 -28.01 13.20
CA ASP A 244 20.46 -26.63 13.56
C ASP A 244 19.56 -25.98 12.50
N GLN A 245 19.22 -26.71 11.44
CA GLN A 245 18.32 -26.21 10.41
C GLN A 245 16.88 -26.05 10.93
N VAL A 246 16.18 -25.07 10.42
CA VAL A 246 14.78 -24.79 10.79
C VAL A 246 13.89 -25.92 10.34
N ASP A 247 13.06 -26.45 11.26
CA ASP A 247 12.00 -27.41 10.88
C ASP A 247 10.88 -26.69 10.14
N LEU A 248 10.78 -26.93 8.84
CA LEU A 248 9.77 -26.31 7.98
C LEU A 248 8.47 -27.14 7.86
N SER A 249 8.33 -28.22 8.63
CA SER A 249 7.12 -29.04 8.63
C SER A 249 5.81 -28.33 8.97
N PRO A 250 5.80 -27.19 9.74
CA PRO A 250 4.59 -26.41 10.00
C PRO A 250 4.04 -25.65 8.79
N PHE A 251 4.85 -25.44 7.73
CA PHE A 251 4.40 -24.72 6.54
C PHE A 251 3.68 -25.62 5.56
N SER A 252 2.54 -25.13 5.03
CA SER A 252 1.74 -25.86 4.04
C SER A 252 2.41 -25.92 2.67
N HIS A 253 3.23 -24.91 2.35
CA HIS A 253 3.92 -24.79 1.07
C HIS A 253 5.41 -24.53 1.27
N LEU A 254 6.23 -25.16 0.43
CA LEU A 254 7.67 -24.92 0.34
C LEU A 254 8.01 -24.46 -1.09
N LEU A 255 8.61 -23.27 -1.18
CA LEU A 255 9.11 -22.72 -2.43
C LEU A 255 10.64 -22.66 -2.37
N HIS A 256 11.28 -22.76 -3.53
CA HIS A 256 12.73 -22.67 -3.64
C HIS A 256 13.11 -21.51 -4.55
N ALA A 257 14.15 -20.78 -4.16
CA ALA A 257 14.68 -19.66 -4.92
C ALA A 257 16.21 -19.65 -4.88
N GLU A 258 16.84 -19.32 -6.00
CA GLU A 258 18.27 -19.07 -6.07
C GLU A 258 18.54 -17.58 -5.98
N ASN A 259 19.38 -17.14 -5.03
CA ASN A 259 19.73 -15.74 -4.86
C ASN A 259 21.14 -15.54 -4.31
N PRO A 260 22.18 -15.51 -5.18
CA PRO A 260 23.56 -15.26 -4.75
C PRO A 260 23.68 -13.92 -4.01
N ALA A 261 24.62 -13.84 -3.07
CA ALA A 261 24.85 -12.64 -2.25
C ALA A 261 25.02 -11.35 -3.09
N GLY A 262 24.44 -10.26 -2.63
CA GLY A 262 24.53 -8.93 -3.24
C GLY A 262 23.75 -8.73 -4.52
N VAL A 263 22.84 -9.63 -4.86
CA VAL A 263 21.95 -9.52 -6.01
C VAL A 263 20.50 -9.80 -5.61
N LEU A 264 19.57 -9.38 -6.46
CA LEU A 264 18.15 -9.75 -6.41
C LEU A 264 17.82 -10.42 -7.73
N THR A 265 17.60 -11.72 -7.68
CA THR A 265 17.36 -12.53 -8.88
C THR A 265 15.88 -12.57 -9.26
N PRO A 266 15.56 -12.88 -10.54
CA PRO A 266 14.18 -13.20 -10.92
C PRO A 266 13.59 -14.41 -10.18
N SER A 267 14.45 -15.39 -9.81
CA SER A 267 14.04 -16.57 -9.06
C SER A 267 13.44 -16.18 -7.70
N LEU A 268 14.17 -15.38 -6.91
CA LEU A 268 13.67 -14.92 -5.61
C LEU A 268 12.41 -14.05 -5.76
N ARG A 269 12.39 -13.10 -6.71
CA ARG A 269 11.20 -12.26 -6.93
C ARG A 269 9.96 -13.06 -7.25
N LYS A 270 10.04 -14.04 -8.16
CA LYS A 270 8.92 -14.93 -8.51
C LYS A 270 8.48 -15.77 -7.32
N ALA A 271 9.40 -16.23 -6.48
CA ALA A 271 9.06 -16.95 -5.26
C ALA A 271 8.31 -16.05 -4.26
N VAL A 272 8.74 -14.79 -4.08
CA VAL A 272 8.04 -13.80 -3.24
C VAL A 272 6.64 -13.50 -3.76
N GLU A 273 6.50 -13.25 -5.08
CA GLU A 273 5.18 -13.02 -5.71
C GLU A 273 4.25 -14.23 -5.56
N HIS A 274 4.78 -15.44 -5.72
CA HIS A 274 4.02 -16.67 -5.54
C HIS A 274 3.62 -16.85 -4.07
N ALA A 275 4.55 -16.68 -3.13
CA ALA A 275 4.27 -16.77 -1.70
C ALA A 275 3.18 -15.78 -1.27
N ALA A 276 3.24 -14.54 -1.75
CA ALA A 276 2.25 -13.50 -1.44
C ALA A 276 0.85 -13.76 -2.02
N ALA A 277 0.71 -14.68 -2.97
CA ALA A 277 -0.56 -15.09 -3.56
C ALA A 277 -1.20 -16.31 -2.87
N LEU A 278 -0.49 -16.97 -1.95
CA LEU A 278 -0.99 -18.10 -1.18
C LEU A 278 -1.75 -17.62 0.07
N GLU A 279 -2.78 -18.36 0.44
CA GLU A 279 -3.58 -18.08 1.65
C GLU A 279 -3.04 -18.85 2.88
N ASP A 280 -2.39 -19.99 2.64
CA ASP A 280 -1.81 -20.82 3.68
C ASP A 280 -0.33 -20.47 3.94
N PRO A 281 0.21 -20.75 5.14
CA PRO A 281 1.60 -20.49 5.49
C PRO A 281 2.60 -21.10 4.51
N VAL A 282 3.57 -20.30 4.06
CA VAL A 282 4.57 -20.69 3.07
C VAL A 282 5.99 -20.39 3.54
N ALA A 283 6.91 -21.35 3.34
CA ALA A 283 8.32 -21.11 3.51
C ALA A 283 9.04 -21.04 2.15
N VAL A 284 9.88 -20.04 1.98
CA VAL A 284 10.77 -19.86 0.83
C VAL A 284 12.18 -20.21 1.26
N VAL A 285 12.70 -21.30 0.73
CA VAL A 285 14.09 -21.73 0.93
C VAL A 285 14.96 -21.08 -0.14
N VAL A 286 15.90 -20.25 0.28
CA VAL A 286 16.76 -19.48 -0.61
C VAL A 286 18.14 -20.13 -0.68
N ASP A 287 18.54 -20.58 -1.87
CA ASP A 287 19.91 -21.01 -2.13
C ASP A 287 20.78 -19.79 -2.40
N GLY A 288 21.59 -19.41 -1.39
CA GLY A 288 22.48 -18.28 -1.43
C GLY A 288 22.30 -17.32 -0.26
N ASP A 289 21.74 -16.15 -0.46
CA ASP A 289 21.52 -15.12 0.56
C ASP A 289 20.05 -14.68 0.49
N CYS A 290 19.33 -14.78 1.59
CA CYS A 290 17.90 -14.40 1.62
C CYS A 290 17.66 -12.88 1.57
N LEU A 291 18.71 -12.12 1.32
CA LEU A 291 18.69 -10.73 0.84
C LEU A 291 18.17 -9.65 1.72
N LEU A 292 17.88 -9.86 2.92
CA LEU A 292 17.40 -8.74 3.72
C LEU A 292 18.50 -8.23 4.64
N TYR A 293 19.58 -7.77 4.02
CA TYR A 293 20.59 -6.94 4.68
C TYR A 293 20.05 -5.59 5.09
N THR A 294 19.04 -5.57 5.91
CA THR A 294 18.52 -4.31 6.49
C THR A 294 18.90 -4.14 7.95
N SER A 295 19.49 -5.18 8.59
CA SER A 295 19.98 -5.04 9.96
C SER A 295 21.49 -5.18 9.99
N PRO A 296 22.23 -4.11 10.34
CA PRO A 296 23.62 -4.29 10.72
C PRO A 296 23.66 -5.20 11.96
N SER A 297 24.38 -6.30 11.88
CA SER A 297 24.72 -7.06 13.09
C SER A 297 25.35 -6.08 14.10
N PRO A 298 25.05 -6.19 15.41
CA PRO A 298 25.75 -5.40 16.43
C PRO A 298 27.26 -5.41 16.32
N ARG A 299 27.83 -6.46 15.69
CA ARG A 299 29.27 -6.57 15.40
C ARG A 299 29.75 -5.69 14.25
N ASP A 300 28.90 -5.33 13.31
CA ASP A 300 29.29 -4.44 12.19
C ASP A 300 29.50 -3.00 12.66
N ARG A 301 28.97 -2.61 13.84
CA ARG A 301 29.20 -1.31 14.48
C ARG A 301 30.53 -1.20 15.21
N SER A 302 31.21 -2.33 15.50
CA SER A 302 32.46 -2.33 16.26
C SER A 302 33.73 -2.22 15.41
N LEU A 303 33.61 -2.09 14.09
CA LEU A 303 34.71 -2.00 13.13
C LEU A 303 34.80 -0.63 12.42
N SER A 304 34.11 0.40 12.95
CA SER A 304 34.25 1.80 12.48
C SER A 304 34.90 2.70 13.51
#